data_2591572d463afaaa84ee1cef6e451f20
#
_entry.id   2591572d463afaaa84ee1cef6e451f20
#
_cell.length_a   1.000
_cell.length_b   1.000
_cell.length_c   1.000
_cell.angle_alpha   90.00
_cell.angle_beta   90.00
_cell.angle_gamma   90.00
#
_symmetry.space_group_name_H-M   'P 1'
#
loop_
_entity.id
_entity.type
_entity.pdbx_description
1 polymer ?
#
loop_
_entity_poly.entity_id
_entity_poly.type
_entity_poly.pdbx_seq_one_letter_code
_entity_poly.pdbx_strand_id
1 'polypeptide(L)'
;DWNYAYSMADAEFVTIAHQDDMYCRNYGEELLKAAAKYPDMTVFTSDYAILKNKKVITGDKMLWVKRFLRIPLRFHRLCSLKPVKIMPLVFGNPICCPATTYSKKLLGEPFVQSGYQFALDWDHMVQLAGEKGRFICVEKPLIYYRVHEGATTNACIKDKRRAKEETEMFSRFWPEPVVRLIMKGYSSAYKEYE
;
A
#
# COMPACT_ATOMS: atom_id res chain seq x y z
N ASP A 1 11.33 3.61 11.73
CA ASP A 1 11.20 4.96 12.11
C ASP A 1 10.09 5.79 11.46
N TRP A 2 9.06 5.10 10.89
CA TRP A 2 7.89 5.77 10.32
C TRP A 2 7.15 6.65 11.33
N ASN A 3 6.97 6.16 12.58
CA ASN A 3 6.32 6.94 13.63
C ASN A 3 7.06 8.24 13.93
N TYR A 4 8.41 8.19 13.95
CA TYR A 4 9.22 9.39 14.13
C TYR A 4 9.04 10.38 12.95
N ALA A 5 9.15 9.90 11.72
CA ALA A 5 8.95 10.76 10.55
C ALA A 5 7.54 11.36 10.51
N TYR A 6 6.53 10.57 10.88
CA TYR A 6 5.15 11.04 10.94
C TYR A 6 4.94 12.08 12.05
N SER A 7 5.51 11.89 13.24
CA SER A 7 5.40 12.85 14.34
C SER A 7 6.02 14.20 14.01
N MET A 8 7.11 14.22 13.23
CA MET A 8 7.79 15.45 12.80
C MET A 8 7.01 16.27 11.77
N ALA A 9 6.01 15.69 11.11
CA ALA A 9 5.23 16.41 10.12
C ALA A 9 4.21 17.33 10.81
N ASP A 10 4.29 18.63 10.51
CA ASP A 10 3.31 19.64 10.94
C ASP A 10 2.36 19.97 9.78
N ALA A 11 1.55 18.97 9.40
CA ALA A 11 0.61 19.09 8.29
C ALA A 11 -0.61 18.19 8.51
N GLU A 12 -1.75 18.55 7.88
CA GLU A 12 -2.97 17.74 7.94
C GLU A 12 -2.82 16.40 7.21
N PHE A 13 -2.06 16.40 6.11
CA PHE A 13 -1.81 15.21 5.29
C PHE A 13 -0.33 14.87 5.25
N VAL A 14 0.00 13.63 5.52
CA VAL A 14 1.38 13.13 5.59
C VAL A 14 1.57 11.97 4.63
N THR A 15 2.60 12.04 3.80
CA THR A 15 3.05 10.96 2.91
C THR A 15 4.41 10.46 3.38
N ILE A 16 4.53 9.16 3.61
CA ILE A 16 5.83 8.54 3.90
C ILE A 16 6.53 8.27 2.56
N ALA A 17 7.22 9.29 2.06
CA ALA A 17 7.92 9.22 0.79
C ALA A 17 9.19 8.38 0.91
N HIS A 18 9.42 7.48 -0.06
CA HIS A 18 10.67 6.77 -0.16
C HIS A 18 11.69 7.60 -0.97
N GLN A 19 12.98 7.46 -0.64
CA GLN A 19 14.05 8.29 -1.20
C GLN A 19 14.30 8.06 -2.71
N ASP A 20 13.92 6.90 -3.20
CA ASP A 20 14.20 6.41 -4.54
C ASP A 20 13.02 6.57 -5.52
N ASP A 21 11.84 6.95 -5.03
CA ASP A 21 10.64 7.10 -5.84
C ASP A 21 10.46 8.53 -6.37
N MET A 22 9.66 8.67 -7.43
CA MET A 22 9.39 9.97 -8.06
C MET A 22 7.90 10.26 -8.10
N TYR A 23 7.49 11.42 -7.58
CA TYR A 23 6.10 11.87 -7.62
C TYR A 23 5.80 12.67 -8.88
N CYS A 24 4.62 12.45 -9.47
CA CYS A 24 4.10 13.31 -10.51
C CYS A 24 3.76 14.70 -9.94
N ARG A 25 3.95 15.75 -10.75
CA ARG A 25 3.71 17.14 -10.31
C ARG A 25 2.29 17.39 -9.80
N ASN A 26 1.33 16.65 -10.31
CA ASN A 26 -0.09 16.77 -9.95
C ASN A 26 -0.52 15.86 -8.79
N TYR A 27 0.41 15.16 -8.10
CA TYR A 27 0.06 14.30 -6.95
C TYR A 27 -0.67 15.09 -5.86
N GLY A 28 -0.11 16.23 -5.44
CA GLY A 28 -0.71 17.09 -4.41
C GLY A 28 -2.05 17.67 -4.84
N GLU A 29 -2.23 18.03 -6.10
CA GLU A 29 -3.50 18.52 -6.64
C GLU A 29 -4.60 17.46 -6.57
N GLU A 30 -4.31 16.21 -6.96
CA GLU A 30 -5.28 15.11 -6.89
C GLU A 30 -5.60 14.73 -5.44
N LEU A 31 -4.62 14.77 -4.54
CA LEU A 31 -4.85 14.62 -3.09
C LEU A 31 -5.82 15.68 -2.56
N LEU A 32 -5.57 16.96 -2.83
CA LEU A 32 -6.41 18.06 -2.32
C LEU A 32 -7.82 18.02 -2.92
N LYS A 33 -7.97 17.65 -4.19
CA LYS A 33 -9.28 17.41 -4.81
C LYS A 33 -10.06 16.30 -4.10
N ALA A 34 -9.37 15.20 -3.75
CA ALA A 34 -9.98 14.10 -3.03
C ALA A 34 -10.39 14.50 -1.61
N ALA A 35 -9.53 15.22 -0.89
CA ALA A 35 -9.79 15.72 0.47
C ALA A 35 -10.98 16.70 0.51
N ALA A 36 -11.05 17.62 -0.42
CA ALA A 36 -12.17 18.55 -0.53
C ALA A 36 -13.51 17.84 -0.80
N LYS A 37 -13.49 16.77 -1.59
CA LYS A 37 -14.69 15.99 -1.94
C LYS A 37 -15.11 15.03 -0.84
N TYR A 38 -14.17 14.52 -0.06
CA TYR A 38 -14.38 13.53 0.99
C TYR A 38 -13.68 13.95 2.29
N PRO A 39 -14.32 14.83 3.10
CA PRO A 39 -13.73 15.36 4.34
C PRO A 39 -13.42 14.28 5.39
N ASP A 40 -14.01 13.08 5.25
CA ASP A 40 -13.76 11.91 6.09
C ASP A 40 -12.63 11.00 5.53
N MET A 41 -11.84 11.48 4.56
CA MET A 41 -10.74 10.73 3.97
C MET A 41 -9.59 10.56 4.97
N THR A 42 -9.36 9.33 5.38
CA THR A 42 -8.22 8.95 6.24
C THR A 42 -7.00 8.50 5.45
N VAL A 43 -7.25 7.87 4.30
CA VAL A 43 -6.20 7.36 3.40
C VAL A 43 -6.49 7.79 1.97
N PHE A 44 -5.52 8.43 1.35
CA PHE A 44 -5.46 8.65 -0.09
C PHE A 44 -4.38 7.76 -0.68
N THR A 45 -4.65 7.12 -1.80
CA THR A 45 -3.65 6.38 -2.56
C THR A 45 -3.88 6.52 -4.05
N SER A 46 -2.85 6.29 -4.84
CA SER A 46 -2.93 6.33 -6.30
C SER A 46 -2.45 5.02 -6.93
N ASP A 47 -2.73 4.86 -8.22
CA ASP A 47 -1.98 3.92 -9.03
C ASP A 47 -0.54 4.38 -9.19
N TYR A 48 0.32 3.50 -9.69
CA TYR A 48 1.73 3.79 -9.90
C TYR A 48 2.25 3.10 -11.17
N ALA A 49 3.36 3.61 -11.68
CA ALA A 49 4.15 2.95 -12.72
C ALA A 49 5.47 2.46 -12.13
N ILE A 50 6.02 1.38 -12.66
CA ILE A 50 7.34 0.89 -12.27
C ILE A 50 8.41 1.61 -13.08
N LEU A 51 9.46 2.08 -12.40
CA LEU A 51 10.66 2.61 -13.02
C LEU A 51 11.81 1.62 -12.83
N LYS A 52 12.17 0.90 -13.88
CA LYS A 52 13.27 -0.10 -13.89
C LYS A 52 14.20 0.17 -15.06
N ASN A 53 15.51 0.27 -14.80
CA ASN A 53 16.53 0.51 -15.82
C ASN A 53 16.20 1.71 -16.73
N LYS A 54 15.77 2.83 -16.14
CA LYS A 54 15.36 4.09 -16.84
C LYS A 54 14.14 3.92 -17.76
N LYS A 55 13.44 2.79 -17.71
CA LYS A 55 12.21 2.55 -18.47
C LYS A 55 11.00 2.59 -17.55
N VAL A 56 9.93 3.23 -18.02
CA VAL A 56 8.64 3.28 -17.31
C VAL A 56 7.77 2.12 -17.80
N ILE A 57 7.31 1.30 -16.86
CA ILE A 57 6.47 0.13 -17.11
C ILE A 57 5.11 0.37 -16.50
N THR A 58 4.06 0.36 -17.30
CA THR A 58 2.66 0.59 -16.87
C THR A 58 1.77 -0.64 -17.02
N GLY A 59 2.24 -1.68 -17.73
CA GLY A 59 1.49 -2.87 -18.13
C GLY A 59 2.09 -4.19 -17.63
N ASP A 60 2.76 -4.19 -16.49
CA ASP A 60 3.28 -5.39 -15.86
C ASP A 60 2.17 -6.28 -15.28
N LYS A 61 2.38 -7.62 -15.26
CA LYS A 61 1.41 -8.60 -14.74
C LYS A 61 1.05 -8.32 -13.28
N MET A 62 2.04 -7.99 -12.46
CA MET A 62 1.82 -7.68 -11.04
C MET A 62 1.00 -6.40 -10.86
N LEU A 63 1.24 -5.37 -11.68
CA LEU A 63 0.44 -4.15 -11.69
C LEU A 63 -1.04 -4.45 -12.01
N TRP A 64 -1.30 -5.33 -13.00
CA TRP A 64 -2.65 -5.75 -13.35
C TRP A 64 -3.35 -6.47 -12.19
N VAL A 65 -2.66 -7.40 -11.52
CA VAL A 65 -3.19 -8.08 -10.33
C VAL A 65 -3.53 -7.07 -9.23
N LYS A 66 -2.63 -6.15 -8.92
CA LYS A 66 -2.87 -5.11 -7.91
C LYS A 66 -4.02 -4.18 -8.28
N ARG A 67 -4.14 -3.78 -9.55
CA ARG A 67 -5.27 -2.98 -10.05
C ARG A 67 -6.59 -3.72 -9.91
N PHE A 68 -6.60 -5.02 -10.24
CA PHE A 68 -7.78 -5.87 -10.06
C PHE A 68 -8.20 -5.95 -8.60
N LEU A 69 -7.27 -6.20 -7.69
CA LEU A 69 -7.55 -6.26 -6.25
C LEU A 69 -8.07 -4.93 -5.70
N ARG A 70 -7.67 -3.78 -6.26
CA ARG A 70 -8.14 -2.45 -5.86
C ARG A 70 -9.51 -2.06 -6.41
N ILE A 71 -10.15 -2.87 -7.26
CA ILE A 71 -11.48 -2.55 -7.82
C ILE A 71 -12.50 -2.11 -6.75
N PRO A 72 -12.61 -2.74 -5.57
CA PRO A 72 -13.55 -2.28 -4.54
C PRO A 72 -13.34 -0.83 -4.13
N LEU A 73 -12.08 -0.34 -4.11
CA LEU A 73 -11.75 1.04 -3.75
C LEU A 73 -12.11 2.09 -4.81
N ARG A 74 -12.55 1.69 -6.00
CA ARG A 74 -13.09 2.61 -7.02
C ARG A 74 -14.46 3.18 -6.63
N PHE A 75 -15.20 2.45 -5.80
CA PHE A 75 -16.52 2.88 -5.35
C PHE A 75 -16.39 3.81 -4.14
N HIS A 76 -15.81 5.00 -4.36
CA HIS A 76 -15.43 5.94 -3.31
C HIS A 76 -16.52 6.21 -2.26
N ARG A 77 -17.81 6.19 -2.67
CA ARG A 77 -18.95 6.39 -1.73
C ARG A 77 -19.03 5.27 -0.68
N LEU A 78 -18.61 4.06 -1.03
CA LEU A 78 -18.65 2.88 -0.17
C LEU A 78 -17.35 2.64 0.61
N CYS A 79 -16.28 3.39 0.30
CA CYS A 79 -14.95 3.19 0.88
C CYS A 79 -14.80 3.68 2.33
N SER A 80 -15.86 4.11 2.98
CA SER A 80 -15.95 4.27 4.44
C SER A 80 -16.35 2.98 5.15
N LEU A 81 -16.90 1.99 4.40
CA LEU A 81 -17.34 0.71 4.96
C LEU A 81 -16.13 -0.24 5.12
N LYS A 82 -15.98 -0.82 6.31
CA LYS A 82 -14.91 -1.78 6.62
C LYS A 82 -14.79 -2.92 5.59
N PRO A 83 -15.88 -3.61 5.15
CA PRO A 83 -15.76 -4.68 4.15
C PRO A 83 -15.14 -4.20 2.84
N VAL A 84 -15.47 -3.00 2.38
CA VAL A 84 -14.94 -2.44 1.13
C VAL A 84 -13.45 -2.11 1.26
N LYS A 85 -13.02 -1.61 2.41
CA LYS A 85 -11.61 -1.29 2.71
C LYS A 85 -10.75 -2.55 2.87
N ILE A 86 -11.30 -3.60 3.50
CA ILE A 86 -10.56 -4.82 3.80
C ILE A 86 -10.46 -5.77 2.60
N MET A 87 -11.46 -5.80 1.72
CA MET A 87 -11.54 -6.73 0.59
C MET A 87 -10.29 -6.75 -0.30
N PRO A 88 -9.68 -5.62 -0.68
CA PRO A 88 -8.43 -5.64 -1.44
C PRO A 88 -7.27 -6.28 -0.69
N LEU A 89 -7.28 -6.24 0.64
CA LEU A 89 -6.17 -6.62 1.51
C LEU A 89 -6.16 -8.10 1.89
N VAL A 90 -7.24 -8.85 1.66
CA VAL A 90 -7.32 -10.27 2.04
C VAL A 90 -6.50 -11.19 1.12
N PHE A 91 -6.12 -10.71 -0.07
CA PHE A 91 -5.28 -11.43 -1.04
C PHE A 91 -3.89 -10.81 -1.22
N GLY A 92 -3.46 -9.98 -0.28
CA GLY A 92 -2.18 -9.29 -0.30
C GLY A 92 -2.33 -7.78 -0.21
N ASN A 93 -1.22 -7.03 -0.22
CA ASN A 93 -1.28 -5.57 -0.23
C ASN A 93 -1.19 -5.02 -1.68
N PRO A 94 -2.31 -4.62 -2.30
CA PRO A 94 -2.28 -4.00 -3.62
C PRO A 94 -1.99 -2.50 -3.56
N ILE A 95 -1.97 -1.91 -2.36
CA ILE A 95 -1.73 -0.49 -2.12
C ILE A 95 -0.22 -0.25 -2.10
N CYS A 96 0.24 0.70 -2.90
CA CYS A 96 1.65 1.07 -2.95
C CYS A 96 1.97 2.01 -1.79
N CYS A 97 2.85 1.59 -0.89
CA CYS A 97 3.21 2.34 0.31
C CYS A 97 3.60 3.79 0.01
N PRO A 98 4.60 4.08 -0.85
CA PRO A 98 5.00 5.46 -1.14
C PRO A 98 3.93 6.26 -1.91
N ALA A 99 2.94 5.61 -2.54
CA ALA A 99 1.82 6.30 -3.20
C ALA A 99 0.68 6.63 -2.22
N THR A 100 0.90 6.48 -0.91
CA THR A 100 -0.15 6.61 0.09
C THR A 100 0.08 7.81 0.99
N THR A 101 -0.96 8.63 1.14
CA THR A 101 -1.02 9.78 2.05
C THR A 101 -2.07 9.54 3.11
N TYR A 102 -1.79 9.95 4.32
CA TYR A 102 -2.60 9.74 5.50
C TYR A 102 -3.06 11.07 6.09
N SER A 103 -4.31 11.14 6.56
CA SER A 103 -4.80 12.30 7.30
C SER A 103 -4.35 12.24 8.75
N LYS A 104 -3.32 13.00 9.11
CA LYS A 104 -2.81 13.08 10.48
C LYS A 104 -3.88 13.59 11.45
N LYS A 105 -4.70 14.53 10.99
CA LYS A 105 -5.80 15.11 11.76
C LYS A 105 -6.85 14.05 12.17
N LEU A 106 -7.16 13.09 11.31
CA LEU A 106 -8.19 12.08 11.55
C LEU A 106 -7.65 10.82 12.24
N LEU A 107 -6.38 10.48 11.99
CA LEU A 107 -5.76 9.26 12.50
C LEU A 107 -5.03 9.47 13.84
N GLY A 108 -4.48 10.67 14.06
CA GLY A 108 -3.70 10.94 15.28
C GLY A 108 -2.38 10.20 15.35
N GLU A 109 -1.88 9.99 16.56
CA GLU A 109 -0.63 9.29 16.88
C GLU A 109 -0.90 8.20 17.94
N PRO A 110 -0.13 7.11 17.97
CA PRO A 110 0.97 6.75 17.06
C PRO A 110 0.46 6.33 15.67
N PHE A 111 1.29 6.54 14.64
CA PHE A 111 0.91 6.28 13.24
C PHE A 111 0.81 4.79 12.94
N VAL A 112 1.86 4.03 13.26
CA VAL A 112 1.94 2.59 12.97
C VAL A 112 2.19 1.81 14.26
N GLN A 113 1.41 0.75 14.46
CA GLN A 113 1.60 -0.23 15.53
C GLN A 113 1.66 -1.62 14.91
N SER A 114 2.84 -2.05 14.50
CA SER A 114 3.04 -3.35 13.87
C SER A 114 4.34 -3.99 14.33
N GLY A 115 4.32 -5.31 14.51
CA GLY A 115 5.50 -6.12 14.78
C GLY A 115 6.24 -6.58 13.53
N TYR A 116 5.71 -6.30 12.33
CA TYR A 116 6.30 -6.71 11.06
C TYR A 116 7.35 -5.72 10.58
N GLN A 117 8.28 -6.22 9.77
CA GLN A 117 9.32 -5.41 9.13
C GLN A 117 9.11 -5.28 7.61
N PHE A 118 8.67 -6.36 6.97
CA PHE A 118 8.31 -6.36 5.55
C PHE A 118 6.83 -6.04 5.34
N ALA A 119 5.94 -6.75 6.04
CA ALA A 119 4.49 -6.60 5.92
C ALA A 119 3.92 -5.44 6.74
N LEU A 120 4.77 -4.53 7.21
CA LEU A 120 4.42 -3.38 8.04
C LEU A 120 3.32 -2.51 7.41
N ASP A 121 3.47 -2.17 6.14
CA ASP A 121 2.51 -1.36 5.38
C ASP A 121 1.18 -2.09 5.20
N TRP A 122 1.22 -3.40 4.96
CA TRP A 122 0.02 -4.22 4.82
C TRP A 122 -0.74 -4.33 6.14
N ASP A 123 -0.05 -4.64 7.24
CA ASP A 123 -0.66 -4.71 8.57
C ASP A 123 -1.27 -3.36 8.96
N HIS A 124 -0.56 -2.26 8.73
CA HIS A 124 -1.05 -0.92 8.97
C HIS A 124 -2.34 -0.62 8.19
N MET A 125 -2.38 -0.96 6.89
CA MET A 125 -3.58 -0.79 6.07
C MET A 125 -4.76 -1.64 6.56
N VAL A 126 -4.51 -2.85 7.06
CA VAL A 126 -5.54 -3.72 7.67
C VAL A 126 -6.10 -3.08 8.95
N GLN A 127 -5.25 -2.53 9.80
CA GLN A 127 -5.67 -1.81 11.01
C GLN A 127 -6.53 -0.60 10.64
N LEU A 128 -6.06 0.26 9.73
CA LEU A 128 -6.79 1.44 9.28
C LEU A 128 -8.13 1.08 8.58
N ALA A 129 -8.22 -0.09 7.94
CA ALA A 129 -9.48 -0.55 7.37
C ALA A 129 -10.54 -0.84 8.44
N GLY A 130 -10.11 -1.13 9.68
CA GLY A 130 -10.99 -1.29 10.84
C GLY A 130 -11.49 0.03 11.43
N GLU A 131 -10.76 1.11 11.22
CA GLU A 131 -11.03 2.43 11.79
C GLU A 131 -12.11 3.20 11.01
N LYS A 132 -12.67 4.25 11.64
CA LYS A 132 -13.56 5.19 10.96
C LYS A 132 -12.79 5.96 9.87
N GLY A 133 -13.52 6.42 8.85
CA GLY A 133 -12.98 7.19 7.76
C GLY A 133 -12.90 6.41 6.45
N ARG A 134 -12.47 7.10 5.41
CA ARG A 134 -12.61 6.68 4.03
C ARG A 134 -11.24 6.45 3.39
N PHE A 135 -11.13 5.38 2.61
CA PHE A 135 -10.01 5.16 1.69
C PHE A 135 -10.38 5.71 0.32
N ILE A 136 -9.54 6.56 -0.25
CA ILE A 136 -9.71 7.07 -1.62
C ILE A 136 -8.54 6.57 -2.46
N CYS A 137 -8.86 5.80 -3.49
CA CYS A 137 -7.89 5.31 -4.46
C CYS A 137 -8.17 5.93 -5.83
N VAL A 138 -7.22 6.70 -6.37
CA VAL A 138 -7.30 7.20 -7.74
C VAL A 138 -6.55 6.29 -8.70
N GLU A 139 -7.13 6.05 -9.88
CA GLU A 139 -6.57 5.13 -10.87
C GLU A 139 -5.47 5.73 -11.74
N LYS A 140 -5.16 7.02 -11.52
CA LYS A 140 -4.06 7.69 -12.20
C LYS A 140 -2.73 7.26 -11.60
N PRO A 141 -1.74 6.85 -12.39
CA PRO A 141 -0.40 6.64 -11.89
C PRO A 141 0.23 7.99 -11.52
N LEU A 142 0.32 8.28 -10.23
CA LEU A 142 0.84 9.54 -9.71
C LEU A 142 2.23 9.40 -9.11
N ILE A 143 2.81 8.19 -9.17
CA ILE A 143 4.15 7.92 -8.68
C ILE A 143 4.86 6.94 -9.62
N TYR A 144 6.17 7.10 -9.76
CA TYR A 144 7.07 6.15 -10.39
C TYR A 144 7.82 5.40 -9.28
N TYR A 145 7.40 4.16 -9.03
CA TYR A 145 8.02 3.27 -8.06
C TYR A 145 9.29 2.66 -8.64
N ARG A 146 10.43 2.94 -8.01
CA ARG A 146 11.73 2.48 -8.51
C ARG A 146 12.04 1.05 -8.05
N VAL A 147 12.41 0.20 -9.00
CA VAL A 147 12.90 -1.16 -8.72
C VAL A 147 14.40 -1.21 -8.99
N HIS A 148 15.18 -1.55 -7.96
CA HIS A 148 16.64 -1.67 -8.02
C HIS A 148 17.13 -2.75 -7.04
N GLU A 149 18.35 -3.25 -7.23
CA GLU A 149 18.92 -4.35 -6.44
C GLU A 149 19.08 -4.03 -4.94
N GLY A 150 19.33 -2.77 -4.60
CA GLY A 150 19.48 -2.30 -3.21
C GLY A 150 18.17 -2.11 -2.44
N ALA A 151 17.00 -2.42 -3.03
CA ALA A 151 15.72 -2.26 -2.36
C ALA A 151 15.56 -3.20 -1.15
N THR A 152 14.95 -2.71 -0.09
CA THR A 152 14.66 -3.48 1.14
C THR A 152 13.91 -4.78 0.85
N THR A 153 13.03 -4.78 -0.15
CA THR A 153 12.30 -5.96 -0.62
C THR A 153 13.24 -7.12 -0.97
N ASN A 154 14.35 -6.86 -1.65
CA ASN A 154 15.31 -7.89 -2.05
C ASN A 154 16.03 -8.50 -0.83
N ALA A 155 16.36 -7.70 0.17
CA ALA A 155 16.95 -8.20 1.43
C ALA A 155 15.96 -9.12 2.17
N CYS A 156 14.68 -8.72 2.25
CA CYS A 156 13.64 -9.50 2.92
C CYS A 156 13.26 -10.79 2.18
N ILE A 157 13.49 -10.87 0.86
CA ILE A 157 13.36 -12.13 0.10
C ILE A 157 14.51 -13.07 0.47
N LYS A 158 15.75 -12.59 0.46
CA LYS A 158 16.96 -13.40 0.74
C LYS A 158 16.96 -14.02 2.13
N ASP A 159 16.51 -13.30 3.14
CA ASP A 159 16.42 -13.78 4.53
C ASP A 159 15.11 -14.51 4.87
N LYS A 160 14.26 -14.77 3.88
CA LYS A 160 12.94 -15.44 3.99
C LYS A 160 11.92 -14.72 4.88
N ARG A 161 12.22 -13.51 5.35
CA ARG A 161 11.34 -12.72 6.21
C ARG A 161 10.03 -12.41 5.50
N ARG A 162 10.12 -12.03 4.24
CA ARG A 162 8.95 -11.76 3.40
C ARG A 162 7.96 -12.93 3.39
N ALA A 163 8.44 -14.14 3.08
CA ALA A 163 7.58 -15.32 3.00
C ALA A 163 6.94 -15.66 4.35
N LYS A 164 7.67 -15.48 5.46
CA LYS A 164 7.15 -15.70 6.81
C LYS A 164 6.03 -14.71 7.13
N GLU A 165 6.32 -13.42 7.01
CA GLU A 165 5.37 -12.36 7.38
C GLU A 165 4.12 -12.35 6.47
N GLU A 166 4.27 -12.60 5.16
CA GLU A 166 3.12 -12.75 4.25
C GLU A 166 2.26 -13.97 4.64
N THR A 167 2.87 -15.10 5.04
CA THR A 167 2.13 -16.28 5.53
C THR A 167 1.32 -15.95 6.79
N GLU A 168 1.93 -15.25 7.75
CA GLU A 168 1.26 -14.82 8.97
C GLU A 168 0.10 -13.87 8.67
N MET A 169 0.30 -12.91 7.77
CA MET A 169 -0.76 -11.99 7.35
C MET A 169 -1.93 -12.71 6.67
N PHE A 170 -1.66 -13.65 5.75
CA PHE A 170 -2.73 -14.43 5.11
C PHE A 170 -3.48 -15.30 6.11
N SER A 171 -2.81 -15.85 7.12
CA SER A 171 -3.42 -16.67 8.17
C SER A 171 -4.44 -15.91 9.02
N ARG A 172 -4.43 -14.58 8.99
CA ARG A 172 -5.46 -13.74 9.64
C ARG A 172 -6.80 -13.77 8.89
N PHE A 173 -6.81 -14.15 7.61
CA PHE A 173 -7.99 -14.11 6.74
C PHE A 173 -8.42 -15.48 6.26
N TRP A 174 -7.48 -16.43 6.13
CA TRP A 174 -7.71 -17.69 5.45
C TRP A 174 -7.24 -18.89 6.27
N PRO A 175 -7.96 -20.03 6.18
CA PRO A 175 -7.49 -21.27 6.79
C PRO A 175 -6.21 -21.77 6.08
N GLU A 176 -5.42 -22.56 6.81
CA GLU A 176 -4.09 -23.03 6.38
C GLU A 176 -4.02 -23.62 4.95
N PRO A 177 -4.97 -24.48 4.50
CA PRO A 177 -4.91 -25.01 3.14
C PRO A 177 -4.99 -23.93 2.05
N VAL A 178 -5.80 -22.88 2.30
CA VAL A 178 -5.93 -21.73 1.39
C VAL A 178 -4.66 -20.89 1.42
N VAL A 179 -4.10 -20.64 2.60
CA VAL A 179 -2.82 -19.92 2.75
C VAL A 179 -1.72 -20.61 1.96
N ARG A 180 -1.59 -21.94 2.07
CA ARG A 180 -0.61 -22.71 1.31
C ARG A 180 -0.77 -22.54 -0.21
N LEU A 181 -2.02 -22.52 -0.70
CA LEU A 181 -2.30 -22.32 -2.12
C LEU A 181 -1.91 -20.91 -2.59
N ILE A 182 -2.28 -19.88 -1.82
CA ILE A 182 -1.92 -18.48 -2.11
C ILE A 182 -0.39 -18.33 -2.13
N MET A 183 0.32 -18.85 -1.13
CA MET A 183 1.76 -18.75 -1.02
C MET A 183 2.53 -19.46 -2.15
N LYS A 184 1.97 -20.53 -2.74
CA LYS A 184 2.55 -21.11 -3.97
C LYS A 184 2.53 -20.13 -5.15
N GLY A 185 1.46 -19.35 -5.29
CA GLY A 185 1.39 -18.30 -6.31
C GLY A 185 2.37 -17.14 -6.02
N TYR A 186 2.44 -16.73 -4.76
CA TYR A 186 3.34 -15.64 -4.32
C TYR A 186 4.82 -16.00 -4.50
N SER A 187 5.22 -17.22 -4.16
CA SER A 187 6.63 -17.66 -4.31
C SER A 187 7.11 -17.67 -5.75
N SER A 188 6.20 -17.85 -6.74
CA SER A 188 6.57 -17.72 -8.14
C SER A 188 6.86 -16.27 -8.55
N ALA A 189 6.18 -15.30 -7.91
CA ALA A 189 6.40 -13.88 -8.16
C ALA A 189 7.72 -13.36 -7.54
N TYR A 190 8.30 -14.04 -6.55
CA TYR A 190 9.60 -13.62 -5.98
C TYR A 190 10.73 -13.73 -7.00
N LYS A 191 10.65 -14.69 -7.95
CA LYS A 191 11.65 -14.88 -9.00
C LYS A 191 11.75 -13.69 -9.98
N GLU A 192 10.75 -12.82 -10.01
CA GLU A 192 10.80 -11.60 -10.84
C GLU A 192 11.69 -10.50 -10.22
N TYR A 193 12.06 -10.66 -8.94
CA TYR A 193 12.94 -9.75 -8.20
C TYR A 193 14.38 -10.30 -8.06
N GLU A 194 14.65 -11.55 -8.42
CA GLU A 194 15.97 -12.14 -8.57
C GLU A 194 16.54 -11.83 -9.98
#